data_82e76299c005a3d9d8f0c092dad7c615
#
_entry.id   82e76299c005a3d9d8f0c092dad7c615
#
_cell.length_a   1.000
_cell.length_b   1.000
_cell.length_c   1.000
_cell.angle_alpha   90.00
_cell.angle_beta   90.00
_cell.angle_gamma   90.00
#
_symmetry.space_group_name_H-M   'P 1'
#
loop_
_entity.id
_entity.type
_entity.pdbx_description
1 polymer ?
#
loop_
_entity_poly.entity_id
_entity_poly.type
_entity_poly.pdbx_seq_one_letter_code
_entity_poly.pdbx_strand_id
1 'polypeptide(L)'
;GPDTLIIPILNVFGTGEVMQKDLPGLTVLDGCIYIFGSLKAPGVLEQPQKILRVIFGFRPDQAKRLEAKAKALEKLLQEAGIRGHYSLDIRRDALTKFGFVSPMGAAGLYHDATSEAFQKEGAVRDTYLGLIREVEALGKAMGIVFEKDLVATGIAFIDAFEPGLKTSMQRDVEKGGLSEFDGLVNRIVALGERYHVPVPLYKKISDWGKAKGIK
;
A
#
# COMPACT_ATOMS: atom_id res chain seq x y z
N GLY A 1 -25.87 -3.30 8.15
CA GLY A 1 -26.99 -2.42 7.82
C GLY A 1 -26.50 -1.08 7.22
N PRO A 2 -27.39 -0.17 6.84
CA PRO A 2 -27.03 1.06 6.11
C PRO A 2 -26.09 1.99 6.89
N ASP A 3 -25.99 1.84 8.19
CA ASP A 3 -25.10 2.62 9.05
C ASP A 3 -23.78 1.91 9.36
N THR A 4 -23.45 0.88 8.60
CA THR A 4 -22.16 0.18 8.71
C THR A 4 -21.10 0.94 7.89
N LEU A 5 -19.95 1.21 8.53
CA LEU A 5 -18.73 1.62 7.85
C LEU A 5 -17.88 0.38 7.54
N ILE A 6 -17.44 0.26 6.30
CA ILE A 6 -16.47 -0.74 5.86
C ILE A 6 -15.16 -0.02 5.55
N ILE A 7 -14.07 -0.50 6.12
CA ILE A 7 -12.75 0.10 5.97
C ILE A 7 -11.79 -1.01 5.54
N PRO A 8 -11.51 -1.16 4.23
CA PRO A 8 -10.47 -2.05 3.77
C PRO A 8 -9.11 -1.49 4.17
N ILE A 9 -8.29 -2.31 4.83
CA ILE A 9 -6.96 -1.93 5.31
C ILE A 9 -5.85 -2.69 4.56
N LEU A 10 -6.10 -3.03 3.31
CA LEU A 10 -5.19 -3.76 2.42
C LEU A 10 -4.03 -2.87 1.94
N ASN A 11 -3.00 -3.50 1.36
CA ASN A 11 -1.88 -2.76 0.79
C ASN A 11 -2.18 -2.16 -0.60
N VAL A 12 -3.28 -2.56 -1.22
CA VAL A 12 -3.65 -2.16 -2.58
C VAL A 12 -4.34 -0.80 -2.57
N PHE A 13 -3.83 0.14 -3.36
CA PHE A 13 -4.41 1.48 -3.52
C PHE A 13 -5.76 1.44 -4.25
N GLY A 14 -6.76 2.14 -3.70
CA GLY A 14 -8.10 2.27 -4.28
C GLY A 14 -9.03 1.07 -4.04
N THR A 15 -8.71 0.19 -3.08
CA THR A 15 -9.55 -0.97 -2.73
C THR A 15 -10.95 -0.56 -2.31
N GLY A 16 -11.10 0.53 -1.54
CA GLY A 16 -12.42 1.01 -1.10
C GLY A 16 -13.29 1.46 -2.26
N GLU A 17 -12.72 2.08 -3.30
CA GLU A 17 -13.45 2.43 -4.52
C GLU A 17 -13.99 1.20 -5.25
N VAL A 18 -13.18 0.14 -5.35
CA VAL A 18 -13.58 -1.12 -5.99
C VAL A 18 -14.70 -1.79 -5.19
N MET A 19 -14.52 -1.95 -3.89
CA MET A 19 -15.52 -2.58 -3.02
C MET A 19 -16.85 -1.80 -2.97
N GLN A 20 -16.80 -0.46 -3.08
CA GLN A 20 -18.01 0.37 -3.08
C GLN A 20 -18.94 0.05 -4.26
N LYS A 21 -18.38 -0.35 -5.41
CA LYS A 21 -19.18 -0.73 -6.59
C LYS A 21 -20.00 -1.99 -6.35
N ASP A 22 -19.41 -2.95 -5.61
CA ASP A 22 -20.08 -4.21 -5.29
C ASP A 22 -21.00 -4.09 -4.06
N LEU A 23 -20.85 -3.01 -3.27
CA LEU A 23 -21.59 -2.75 -2.04
C LEU A 23 -22.31 -1.39 -2.08
N PRO A 24 -23.21 -1.15 -3.03
CA PRO A 24 -23.81 0.18 -3.25
C PRO A 24 -24.67 0.68 -2.09
N GLY A 25 -25.21 -0.22 -1.26
CA GLY A 25 -26.05 0.12 -0.09
C GLY A 25 -25.27 0.41 1.20
N LEU A 26 -23.93 0.27 1.17
CA LEU A 26 -23.06 0.44 2.33
C LEU A 26 -22.11 1.63 2.13
N THR A 27 -21.50 2.07 3.22
CA THR A 27 -20.47 3.11 3.16
C THR A 27 -19.09 2.46 3.27
N VAL A 28 -18.39 2.39 2.14
CA VAL A 28 -17.02 1.83 2.08
C VAL A 28 -16.03 2.98 1.96
N LEU A 29 -15.22 3.17 3.00
CA LEU A 29 -14.14 4.16 3.02
C LEU A 29 -12.89 3.63 2.29
N ASP A 30 -11.89 4.47 2.08
CA ASP A 30 -10.53 4.00 1.87
C ASP A 30 -9.77 3.96 3.20
N GLY A 31 -8.81 3.05 3.29
CA GLY A 31 -7.97 2.91 4.46
C GLY A 31 -6.67 2.20 4.19
N CYS A 32 -5.74 2.32 5.12
CA CYS A 32 -4.50 1.58 5.11
C CYS A 32 -4.01 1.32 6.54
N ILE A 33 -3.23 0.26 6.73
CA ILE A 33 -2.65 -0.11 8.02
C ILE A 33 -1.13 -0.15 7.93
N TYR A 34 -0.44 0.37 8.94
CA TYR A 34 0.98 0.19 9.16
C TYR A 34 1.14 -0.82 10.29
N ILE A 35 1.57 -2.01 9.95
CA ILE A 35 1.82 -3.11 10.90
C ILE A 35 2.94 -3.99 10.34
N PHE A 36 3.79 -4.47 11.24
CA PHE A 36 4.68 -5.60 10.98
C PHE A 36 4.16 -6.78 11.80
N GLY A 37 3.61 -7.76 11.11
CA GLY A 37 3.06 -8.94 11.77
C GLY A 37 2.99 -10.14 10.83
N SER A 38 3.02 -11.31 11.41
CA SER A 38 2.87 -12.59 10.71
C SER A 38 2.09 -13.58 11.57
N LEU A 39 1.36 -14.47 10.93
CA LEU A 39 0.76 -15.62 11.61
C LEU A 39 1.84 -16.66 11.83
N LYS A 40 2.19 -16.90 13.08
CA LYS A 40 3.13 -17.94 13.51
C LYS A 40 2.48 -19.33 13.51
N ALA A 41 1.21 -19.38 13.88
CA ALA A 41 0.35 -20.54 13.89
C ALA A 41 -1.11 -20.08 13.80
N PRO A 42 -2.10 -20.96 13.55
CA PRO A 42 -3.50 -20.59 13.62
C PRO A 42 -3.85 -19.92 14.94
N GLY A 43 -4.38 -18.69 14.89
CA GLY A 43 -4.72 -17.88 16.05
C GLY A 43 -3.53 -17.23 16.79
N VAL A 44 -2.28 -17.42 16.35
CA VAL A 44 -1.09 -16.84 16.97
C VAL A 44 -0.46 -15.81 16.05
N LEU A 45 -0.62 -14.53 16.38
CA LEU A 45 -0.01 -13.41 15.68
C LEU A 45 1.32 -13.04 16.36
N GLU A 46 2.38 -12.95 15.57
CA GLU A 46 3.66 -12.40 15.99
C GLU A 46 3.83 -11.00 15.44
N GLN A 47 4.08 -10.03 16.32
CA GLN A 47 4.29 -8.63 15.97
C GLN A 47 5.64 -8.16 16.54
N PRO A 48 6.74 -8.25 15.76
CA PRO A 48 8.08 -7.92 16.27
C PRO A 48 8.27 -6.42 16.51
N GLN A 49 7.53 -5.55 15.84
CA GLN A 49 7.60 -4.11 16.02
C GLN A 49 6.28 -3.56 16.56
N LYS A 50 6.36 -2.63 17.54
CA LYS A 50 5.19 -1.97 18.15
C LYS A 50 4.55 -0.90 17.24
N ILE A 51 4.58 -1.09 15.92
CA ILE A 51 3.94 -0.18 14.97
C ILE A 51 2.55 -0.74 14.66
N LEU A 52 1.51 -0.02 15.09
CA LEU A 52 0.13 -0.26 14.72
C LEU A 52 -0.55 1.09 14.49
N ARG A 53 -0.71 1.44 13.21
CA ARG A 53 -1.38 2.67 12.79
C ARG A 53 -2.40 2.35 11.71
N VAL A 54 -3.62 2.83 11.89
CA VAL A 54 -4.71 2.73 10.91
C VAL A 54 -5.08 4.13 10.45
N ILE A 55 -5.05 4.36 9.15
CA ILE A 55 -5.49 5.61 8.53
C ILE A 55 -6.69 5.27 7.64
N PHE A 56 -7.75 6.06 7.72
CA PHE A 56 -8.96 5.87 6.95
C PHE A 56 -9.69 7.19 6.73
N GLY A 57 -10.51 7.25 5.68
CA GLY A 57 -11.26 8.48 5.38
C GLY A 57 -12.20 8.31 4.20
N PHE A 58 -13.00 9.33 3.99
CA PHE A 58 -13.87 9.43 2.82
C PHE A 58 -13.08 9.87 1.59
N ARG A 59 -13.40 9.30 0.43
CA ARG A 59 -12.93 9.81 -0.85
C ARG A 59 -13.55 11.19 -1.14
N PRO A 60 -12.91 12.04 -1.96
CA PRO A 60 -13.40 13.40 -2.25
C PRO A 60 -14.82 13.44 -2.84
N ASP A 61 -15.18 12.45 -3.64
CA ASP A 61 -16.47 12.29 -4.32
C ASP A 61 -17.55 11.55 -3.50
N GLN A 62 -17.18 11.10 -2.29
CA GLN A 62 -18.06 10.30 -1.45
C GLN A 62 -18.88 11.16 -0.49
N ALA A 63 -20.19 10.91 -0.42
CA ALA A 63 -21.05 11.55 0.56
C ALA A 63 -20.62 11.19 1.99
N LYS A 64 -20.43 12.21 2.83
CA LYS A 64 -19.92 12.05 4.21
C LYS A 64 -21.04 11.81 5.24
N ARG A 65 -22.07 11.05 4.87
CA ARG A 65 -23.24 10.78 5.73
C ARG A 65 -22.86 10.23 7.12
N LEU A 66 -21.82 9.40 7.20
CA LEU A 66 -21.35 8.76 8.44
C LEU A 66 -20.04 9.37 8.99
N GLU A 67 -19.73 10.62 8.67
CA GLU A 67 -18.48 11.25 9.09
C GLU A 67 -18.32 11.31 10.62
N ALA A 68 -19.41 11.63 11.36
CA ALA A 68 -19.38 11.62 12.81
C ALA A 68 -19.00 10.24 13.39
N LYS A 69 -19.50 9.16 12.76
CA LYS A 69 -19.17 7.79 13.14
C LYS A 69 -17.71 7.46 12.82
N ALA A 70 -17.17 7.92 11.69
CA ALA A 70 -15.77 7.74 11.35
C ALA A 70 -14.85 8.46 12.34
N LYS A 71 -15.18 9.71 12.73
CA LYS A 71 -14.44 10.45 13.75
C LYS A 71 -14.55 9.80 15.15
N ALA A 72 -15.69 9.21 15.49
CA ALA A 72 -15.84 8.46 16.74
C ALA A 72 -14.97 7.18 16.72
N LEU A 73 -14.85 6.51 15.58
CA LEU A 73 -13.98 5.35 15.43
C LEU A 73 -12.49 5.70 15.65
N GLU A 74 -12.04 6.87 15.19
CA GLU A 74 -10.66 7.34 15.47
C GLU A 74 -10.38 7.34 16.97
N LYS A 75 -11.29 7.91 17.77
CA LYS A 75 -11.17 7.95 19.24
C LYS A 75 -11.16 6.54 19.85
N LEU A 76 -12.05 5.66 19.42
CA LEU A 76 -12.11 4.28 19.90
C LEU A 76 -10.83 3.51 19.61
N LEU A 77 -10.23 3.70 18.42
CA LEU A 77 -8.94 3.11 18.09
C LEU A 77 -7.83 3.63 19.00
N GLN A 78 -7.80 4.95 19.27
CA GLN A 78 -6.80 5.58 20.15
C GLN A 78 -6.95 5.08 21.61
N GLU A 79 -8.17 4.97 22.12
CA GLU A 79 -8.48 4.41 23.45
C GLU A 79 -8.05 2.94 23.56
N ALA A 80 -8.14 2.18 22.45
CA ALA A 80 -7.66 0.80 22.36
C ALA A 80 -6.12 0.69 22.18
N GLY A 81 -5.36 1.79 22.22
CA GLY A 81 -3.91 1.80 22.03
C GLY A 81 -3.46 1.71 20.57
N ILE A 82 -4.38 1.83 19.60
CA ILE A 82 -4.10 1.84 18.17
C ILE A 82 -3.97 3.28 17.70
N ARG A 83 -2.92 3.61 16.92
CA ARG A 83 -2.79 4.95 16.31
C ARG A 83 -3.79 5.10 15.16
N GLY A 84 -5.08 5.27 15.52
CA GLY A 84 -6.14 5.60 14.57
C GLY A 84 -6.02 7.04 14.08
N HIS A 85 -6.25 7.27 12.78
CA HIS A 85 -6.28 8.58 12.18
C HIS A 85 -7.37 8.68 11.11
N TYR A 86 -8.35 9.57 11.35
CA TYR A 86 -9.34 9.95 10.35
C TYR A 86 -8.72 11.00 9.42
N SER A 87 -8.40 10.60 8.21
CA SER A 87 -7.78 11.44 7.19
C SER A 87 -8.80 12.35 6.49
N LEU A 88 -8.43 13.60 6.29
CA LEU A 88 -9.17 14.54 5.44
C LEU A 88 -8.79 14.38 3.95
N ASP A 89 -7.67 13.72 3.67
CA ASP A 89 -7.20 13.38 2.32
C ASP A 89 -6.65 11.95 2.29
N ILE A 90 -7.57 10.99 2.37
CA ILE A 90 -7.22 9.57 2.41
C ILE A 90 -6.51 9.09 1.13
N ARG A 91 -6.79 9.70 -0.02
CA ARG A 91 -6.12 9.34 -1.27
C ARG A 91 -4.62 9.63 -1.19
N ARG A 92 -4.26 10.80 -0.67
CA ARG A 92 -2.86 11.17 -0.43
C ARG A 92 -2.20 10.21 0.55
N ASP A 93 -2.83 9.96 1.69
CA ASP A 93 -2.22 9.16 2.76
C ASP A 93 -2.08 7.69 2.34
N ALA A 94 -3.08 7.13 1.66
CA ALA A 94 -3.02 5.77 1.13
C ALA A 94 -1.99 5.64 0.00
N LEU A 95 -1.90 6.63 -0.92
CA LEU A 95 -0.91 6.61 -1.99
C LEU A 95 0.51 6.83 -1.45
N THR A 96 0.68 7.63 -0.39
CA THR A 96 1.96 7.79 0.30
C THR A 96 2.47 6.45 0.83
N LYS A 97 1.63 5.70 1.55
CA LYS A 97 2.01 4.35 2.00
C LYS A 97 2.28 3.41 0.84
N PHE A 98 1.39 3.37 -0.14
CA PHE A 98 1.53 2.55 -1.33
C PHE A 98 2.85 2.84 -2.07
N GLY A 99 3.26 4.12 -2.10
CA GLY A 99 4.43 4.62 -2.81
C GLY A 99 5.78 4.11 -2.31
N PHE A 100 5.85 3.39 -1.19
CA PHE A 100 7.05 2.68 -0.76
C PHE A 100 6.82 1.18 -0.55
N VAL A 101 5.60 0.75 -0.21
CA VAL A 101 5.28 -0.68 -0.05
C VAL A 101 5.30 -1.41 -1.40
N SER A 102 4.63 -0.86 -2.41
CA SER A 102 4.60 -1.44 -3.75
C SER A 102 5.98 -1.47 -4.42
N PRO A 103 6.77 -0.36 -4.45
CA PRO A 103 8.13 -0.40 -4.97
C PRO A 103 9.04 -1.41 -4.28
N MET A 104 8.98 -1.52 -2.95
CA MET A 104 9.77 -2.49 -2.20
C MET A 104 9.40 -3.93 -2.57
N GLY A 105 8.09 -4.22 -2.63
CA GLY A 105 7.61 -5.53 -3.06
C GLY A 105 8.01 -5.88 -4.48
N ALA A 106 7.82 -4.95 -5.41
CA ALA A 106 8.13 -5.14 -6.83
C ALA A 106 9.63 -5.33 -7.08
N ALA A 107 10.49 -4.45 -6.54
CA ALA A 107 11.94 -4.54 -6.70
C ALA A 107 12.50 -5.77 -5.97
N GLY A 108 12.04 -6.06 -4.74
CA GLY A 108 12.45 -7.22 -3.97
C GLY A 108 12.15 -8.52 -4.68
N LEU A 109 10.96 -8.64 -5.23
CA LEU A 109 10.56 -9.84 -5.98
C LEU A 109 11.34 -9.97 -7.30
N TYR A 110 11.48 -8.87 -8.06
CA TYR A 110 12.16 -8.87 -9.36
C TYR A 110 13.64 -9.20 -9.27
N HIS A 111 14.32 -8.74 -8.23
CA HIS A 111 15.77 -8.96 -7.99
C HIS A 111 16.06 -10.14 -7.05
N ASP A 112 15.03 -10.81 -6.50
CA ASP A 112 15.15 -11.78 -5.41
C ASP A 112 16.01 -11.24 -4.25
N ALA A 113 15.68 -10.04 -3.79
CA ALA A 113 16.50 -9.27 -2.86
C ALA A 113 15.85 -9.14 -1.48
N THR A 114 16.68 -9.14 -0.44
CA THR A 114 16.31 -8.85 0.95
C THR A 114 16.58 -7.39 1.31
N SER A 115 16.09 -6.94 2.46
CA SER A 115 16.09 -5.54 2.90
C SER A 115 17.44 -4.83 2.80
N GLU A 116 18.55 -5.47 3.11
CA GLU A 116 19.89 -4.89 3.06
C GLU A 116 20.36 -4.48 1.65
N ALA A 117 19.80 -5.11 0.62
CA ALA A 117 20.13 -4.74 -0.77
C ALA A 117 19.54 -3.39 -1.17
N PHE A 118 18.45 -2.96 -0.53
CA PHE A 118 17.84 -1.65 -0.76
C PHE A 118 18.62 -0.52 -0.05
N GLN A 119 19.32 -0.85 1.04
CA GLN A 119 20.08 0.10 1.85
C GLN A 119 21.44 0.46 1.21
N LYS A 120 21.89 -0.35 0.25
CA LYS A 120 23.18 -0.15 -0.45
C LYS A 120 22.96 0.39 -1.85
N GLU A 121 23.92 1.15 -2.36
CA GLU A 121 23.92 1.56 -3.77
C GLU A 121 23.96 0.34 -4.69
N GLY A 122 23.25 0.42 -5.81
CA GLY A 122 23.20 -0.64 -6.82
C GLY A 122 21.81 -0.86 -7.41
N ALA A 123 21.69 -1.85 -8.28
CA ALA A 123 20.52 -2.09 -9.11
C ALA A 123 19.20 -2.25 -8.35
N VAL A 124 19.22 -2.83 -7.15
CA VAL A 124 18.02 -3.02 -6.31
C VAL A 124 17.51 -1.66 -5.83
N ARG A 125 18.42 -0.84 -5.23
CA ARG A 125 18.08 0.50 -4.76
C ARG A 125 17.65 1.41 -5.92
N ASP A 126 18.33 1.36 -7.04
CA ASP A 126 18.02 2.17 -8.24
C ASP A 126 16.63 1.81 -8.77
N THR A 127 16.31 0.52 -8.86
CA THR A 127 14.98 0.06 -9.26
C THR A 127 13.92 0.54 -8.28
N TYR A 128 14.14 0.39 -6.98
CA TYR A 128 13.23 0.83 -5.93
C TYR A 128 12.93 2.33 -6.03
N LEU A 129 13.97 3.17 -6.09
CA LEU A 129 13.82 4.61 -6.19
C LEU A 129 13.16 5.05 -7.51
N GLY A 130 13.46 4.35 -8.59
CA GLY A 130 12.80 4.56 -9.89
C GLY A 130 11.30 4.28 -9.83
N LEU A 131 10.91 3.17 -9.22
CA LEU A 131 9.49 2.81 -9.01
C LEU A 131 8.76 3.83 -8.13
N ILE A 132 9.40 4.37 -7.09
CA ILE A 132 8.83 5.46 -6.26
C ILE A 132 8.55 6.69 -7.12
N ARG A 133 9.50 7.09 -8.00
CA ARG A 133 9.31 8.25 -8.90
C ARG A 133 8.16 8.03 -9.88
N GLU A 134 7.94 6.80 -10.37
CA GLU A 134 6.79 6.48 -11.20
C GLU A 134 5.46 6.63 -10.42
N VAL A 135 5.39 6.19 -9.16
CA VAL A 135 4.22 6.42 -8.29
C VAL A 135 4.03 7.90 -7.99
N GLU A 136 5.10 8.66 -7.76
CA GLU A 136 5.02 10.10 -7.54
C GLU A 136 4.47 10.84 -8.76
N ALA A 137 4.95 10.50 -9.96
CA ALA A 137 4.44 11.06 -11.21
C ALA A 137 2.95 10.75 -11.41
N LEU A 138 2.55 9.53 -11.07
CA LEU A 138 1.15 9.10 -11.11
C LEU A 138 0.29 9.89 -10.13
N GLY A 139 0.75 10.04 -8.88
CA GLY A 139 0.08 10.85 -7.86
C GLY A 139 -0.14 12.29 -8.33
N LYS A 140 0.88 12.88 -8.94
CA LYS A 140 0.83 14.23 -9.54
C LYS A 140 -0.25 14.34 -10.63
N ALA A 141 -0.32 13.35 -11.54
CA ALA A 141 -1.33 13.30 -12.60
C ALA A 141 -2.76 13.07 -12.05
N MET A 142 -2.87 12.43 -10.89
CA MET A 142 -4.13 12.25 -10.16
C MET A 142 -4.54 13.46 -9.32
N GLY A 143 -3.75 14.56 -9.32
CA GLY A 143 -3.98 15.75 -8.51
C GLY A 143 -3.66 15.57 -7.03
N ILE A 144 -2.87 14.56 -6.67
CA ILE A 144 -2.47 14.29 -5.28
C ILE A 144 -1.18 15.05 -4.98
N VAL A 145 -1.20 15.87 -3.93
CA VAL A 145 -0.04 16.61 -3.44
C VAL A 145 0.51 15.91 -2.20
N PHE A 146 1.69 15.33 -2.31
CA PHE A 146 2.37 14.69 -1.18
C PHE A 146 2.88 15.74 -0.19
N GLU A 147 2.72 15.50 1.11
CA GLU A 147 3.23 16.41 2.16
C GLU A 147 4.76 16.39 2.26
N LYS A 148 5.37 15.29 1.87
CA LYS A 148 6.82 15.07 1.92
C LYS A 148 7.29 14.49 0.60
N ASP A 149 8.55 14.68 0.32
CA ASP A 149 9.24 13.98 -0.76
C ASP A 149 9.07 12.46 -0.59
N LEU A 150 8.51 11.81 -1.61
CA LEU A 150 8.18 10.39 -1.53
C LEU A 150 9.44 9.52 -1.60
N VAL A 151 10.47 9.96 -2.33
CA VAL A 151 11.76 9.29 -2.42
C VAL A 151 12.46 9.34 -1.07
N ALA A 152 12.55 10.52 -0.43
CA ALA A 152 13.14 10.66 0.90
C ALA A 152 12.38 9.83 1.96
N THR A 153 11.04 9.79 1.86
CA THR A 153 10.20 8.95 2.73
C THR A 153 10.49 7.46 2.52
N GLY A 154 10.64 7.03 1.27
CA GLY A 154 10.96 5.66 0.91
C GLY A 154 12.36 5.23 1.41
N ILE A 155 13.36 6.11 1.29
CA ILE A 155 14.70 5.88 1.82
C ILE A 155 14.65 5.70 3.33
N ALA A 156 14.02 6.62 4.06
CA ALA A 156 13.90 6.51 5.51
C ALA A 156 13.15 5.23 5.94
N PHE A 157 12.21 4.77 5.11
CA PHE A 157 11.48 3.53 5.35
C PHE A 157 12.38 2.30 5.24
N ILE A 158 13.16 2.15 4.16
CA ILE A 158 14.05 0.99 3.98
C ILE A 158 15.23 1.01 4.96
N ASP A 159 15.74 2.18 5.33
CA ASP A 159 16.87 2.31 6.27
C ASP A 159 16.52 1.87 7.70
N ALA A 160 15.21 1.80 8.02
CA ALA A 160 14.71 1.32 9.31
C ALA A 160 14.56 -0.21 9.39
N PHE A 161 14.82 -0.95 8.31
CA PHE A 161 14.68 -2.41 8.29
C PHE A 161 15.93 -3.12 8.80
N GLU A 162 15.70 -4.17 9.58
CA GLU A 162 16.74 -5.16 9.87
C GLU A 162 17.10 -5.93 8.58
N PRO A 163 18.37 -6.38 8.45
CA PRO A 163 18.80 -7.21 7.33
C PRO A 163 18.05 -8.55 7.24
N GLY A 164 17.97 -9.11 6.02
CA GLY A 164 17.40 -10.44 5.77
C GLY A 164 15.86 -10.47 5.65
N LEU A 165 15.18 -9.32 5.68
CA LEU A 165 13.72 -9.29 5.59
C LEU A 165 13.25 -9.35 4.13
N LYS A 166 12.23 -10.17 3.88
CA LYS A 166 11.45 -10.22 2.63
C LYS A 166 10.05 -9.65 2.85
N THR A 167 9.49 -9.05 1.81
CA THR A 167 8.10 -8.57 1.82
C THR A 167 7.10 -9.73 1.89
N SER A 168 5.84 -9.44 2.27
CA SER A 168 4.77 -10.45 2.24
C SER A 168 4.59 -11.03 0.84
N MET A 169 4.55 -10.16 -0.17
CA MET A 169 4.40 -10.57 -1.58
C MET A 169 5.51 -11.55 -2.03
N GLN A 170 6.78 -11.31 -1.66
CA GLN A 170 7.87 -12.24 -1.96
C GLN A 170 7.63 -13.62 -1.32
N ARG A 171 7.28 -13.61 -0.02
CA ARG A 171 7.00 -14.87 0.71
C ARG A 171 5.81 -15.64 0.15
N ASP A 172 4.77 -14.95 -0.33
CA ASP A 172 3.60 -15.59 -0.90
C ASP A 172 3.92 -16.21 -2.26
N VAL A 173 4.68 -15.52 -3.11
CA VAL A 173 5.16 -16.05 -4.39
C VAL A 173 6.10 -17.23 -4.18
N GLU A 174 7.03 -17.18 -3.22
CA GLU A 174 7.93 -18.29 -2.89
C GLU A 174 7.19 -19.56 -2.45
N LYS A 175 6.05 -19.40 -1.79
CA LYS A 175 5.17 -20.52 -1.40
C LYS A 175 4.31 -21.04 -2.55
N GLY A 176 4.37 -20.39 -3.72
CA GLY A 176 3.53 -20.74 -4.88
C GLY A 176 2.06 -20.40 -4.70
N GLY A 177 1.74 -19.49 -3.73
CA GLY A 177 0.39 -19.06 -3.41
C GLY A 177 -0.08 -17.86 -4.25
N LEU A 178 -1.32 -17.44 -3.99
CA LEU A 178 -1.83 -16.12 -4.43
C LEU A 178 -1.05 -15.03 -3.73
N SER A 179 -0.69 -13.98 -4.47
CA SER A 179 0.04 -12.84 -3.93
C SER A 179 -0.67 -11.52 -4.27
N GLU A 180 -0.22 -10.42 -3.65
CA GLU A 180 -0.69 -9.08 -3.99
C GLU A 180 -0.06 -8.51 -5.29
N PHE A 181 0.61 -9.34 -6.13
CA PHE A 181 1.32 -8.87 -7.33
C PHE A 181 0.42 -8.08 -8.28
N ASP A 182 -0.80 -8.55 -8.51
CA ASP A 182 -1.76 -7.83 -9.36
C ASP A 182 -2.08 -6.44 -8.79
N GLY A 183 -2.38 -6.37 -7.50
CA GLY A 183 -2.72 -5.13 -6.81
C GLY A 183 -1.55 -4.17 -6.61
N LEU A 184 -0.33 -4.68 -6.43
CA LEU A 184 0.86 -3.87 -6.17
C LEU A 184 1.65 -3.51 -7.43
N VAL A 185 1.59 -4.31 -8.50
CA VAL A 185 2.36 -4.09 -9.72
C VAL A 185 1.46 -3.79 -10.92
N ASN A 186 0.58 -4.72 -11.31
CA ASN A 186 -0.25 -4.55 -12.51
C ASN A 186 -1.22 -3.36 -12.38
N ARG A 187 -1.70 -3.09 -11.17
CA ARG A 187 -2.55 -1.94 -10.87
C ARG A 187 -1.89 -0.62 -11.24
N ILE A 188 -0.58 -0.46 -11.01
CA ILE A 188 0.15 0.76 -11.37
C ILE A 188 0.26 0.90 -12.89
N VAL A 189 0.47 -0.18 -13.62
CA VAL A 189 0.47 -0.16 -15.08
C VAL A 189 -0.88 0.32 -15.60
N ALA A 190 -1.98 -0.24 -15.09
CA ALA A 190 -3.33 0.16 -15.47
C ALA A 190 -3.65 1.63 -15.12
N LEU A 191 -3.17 2.12 -13.97
CA LEU A 191 -3.31 3.52 -13.60
C LEU A 191 -2.45 4.42 -14.51
N GLY A 192 -1.24 4.00 -14.87
CA GLY A 192 -0.38 4.71 -15.83
C GLY A 192 -1.08 4.90 -17.18
N GLU A 193 -1.71 3.86 -17.70
CA GLU A 193 -2.52 3.94 -18.93
C GLU A 193 -3.72 4.89 -18.76
N ARG A 194 -4.45 4.77 -17.66
CA ARG A 194 -5.65 5.60 -17.39
C ARG A 194 -5.33 7.09 -17.27
N TYR A 195 -4.18 7.44 -16.67
CA TYR A 195 -3.77 8.83 -16.42
C TYR A 195 -2.72 9.34 -17.41
N HIS A 196 -2.39 8.55 -18.44
CA HIS A 196 -1.39 8.87 -19.47
C HIS A 196 0.00 9.20 -18.89
N VAL A 197 0.40 8.48 -17.85
CA VAL A 197 1.70 8.58 -17.21
C VAL A 197 2.55 7.37 -17.57
N PRO A 198 3.73 7.54 -18.16
CA PRO A 198 4.64 6.43 -18.44
C PRO A 198 5.17 5.83 -17.12
N VAL A 199 5.06 4.51 -17.00
CA VAL A 199 5.55 3.73 -15.85
C VAL A 199 6.40 2.54 -16.35
N PRO A 200 7.55 2.81 -17.02
CA PRO A 200 8.32 1.79 -17.72
C PRO A 200 8.90 0.71 -16.79
N LEU A 201 9.29 1.04 -15.55
CA LEU A 201 9.82 0.06 -14.61
C LEU A 201 8.72 -0.88 -14.10
N TYR A 202 7.56 -0.33 -13.73
CA TYR A 202 6.40 -1.16 -13.38
C TYR A 202 5.96 -2.05 -14.54
N LYS A 203 5.94 -1.51 -15.77
CA LYS A 203 5.62 -2.27 -16.98
C LYS A 203 6.57 -3.44 -17.18
N LYS A 204 7.88 -3.19 -17.06
CA LYS A 204 8.93 -4.21 -17.17
C LYS A 204 8.73 -5.32 -16.13
N ILE A 205 8.46 -4.98 -14.87
CA ILE A 205 8.26 -5.96 -13.80
C ILE A 205 6.93 -6.71 -13.97
N SER A 206 5.88 -6.03 -14.43
CA SER A 206 4.59 -6.65 -14.78
C SER A 206 4.75 -7.71 -15.86
N ASP A 207 5.43 -7.38 -16.96
CA ASP A 207 5.66 -8.32 -18.06
C ASP A 207 6.53 -9.50 -17.63
N TRP A 208 7.56 -9.27 -16.82
CA TRP A 208 8.37 -10.33 -16.22
C TRP A 208 7.53 -11.25 -15.31
N GLY A 209 6.69 -10.69 -14.46
CA GLY A 209 5.83 -11.47 -13.55
C GLY A 209 4.83 -12.34 -14.31
N LYS A 210 4.22 -11.79 -15.37
CA LYS A 210 3.35 -12.56 -16.29
C LYS A 210 4.08 -13.72 -16.94
N ALA A 211 5.31 -13.49 -17.42
CA ALA A 211 6.14 -14.54 -18.03
C ALA A 211 6.53 -15.65 -17.01
N LYS A 212 6.60 -15.32 -15.72
CA LYS A 212 6.84 -16.26 -14.61
C LYS A 212 5.57 -16.93 -14.08
N GLY A 213 4.38 -16.54 -14.57
CA GLY A 213 3.11 -17.06 -14.08
C GLY A 213 2.77 -16.64 -12.65
N ILE A 214 3.30 -15.51 -12.18
CA ILE A 214 3.01 -14.98 -10.85
C ILE A 214 1.55 -14.50 -10.80
N LYS A 215 0.82 -14.94 -9.76
CA LYS A 215 -0.60 -14.66 -9.56
C LYS A 215 -0.82 -13.81 -8.32
#